data_2e5cc352d5024b68640ea53d65213759
#
_entry.id   2e5cc352d5024b68640ea53d65213759
#
_cell.length_a   1.000
_cell.length_b   1.000
_cell.length_c   1.000
_cell.angle_alpha   90.00
_cell.angle_beta   90.00
_cell.angle_gamma   90.00
#
_symmetry.space_group_name_H-M   'P 1'
#
loop_
_entity.id
_entity.type
_entity.pdbx_description
1 polymer ?
#
loop_
_entity_poly.entity_id
_entity_poly.type
_entity_poly.pdbx_seq_one_letter_code
_entity_poly.pdbx_strand_id
1 'polypeptide(L)'
;MTTAIPFPLRVDPHLKDEGKPKQFQPNLNVKLICPDCRVEPPSIVEEFASGDLVCGDCGLVLGDRIIDTRSEWRTFANDEGDDPSRVGAAANPLLDGNQLDTVISRRDGGSGTAKDLNKVHGRATAVKGERNLVQAYKEISAMCDSISLSKIVSDTAKQLYKRVEDEKLLRGKSSDAIIAACIFIACRQEKVGRTFREICALTRVPKKEIGRCYKSLQSKLQTNTTIMNSEDLMLRFCSNLQLPNYVQKAGIDLVKQAKEVGTLAGKSPISVAAACIYLVSYLYRQPKSTRDIAHVAGVSEVTIKSAYKTLYAEKDSLVDLEALRAKPHGEGLSFEDLALP
;
A
#
# COMPACT_ATOMS: atom_id res chain seq x y z
N MET A 1 20.87 -28.45 -18.97
CA MET A 1 20.92 -27.14 -18.29
C MET A 1 20.30 -27.35 -16.92
N THR A 2 21.13 -27.61 -15.94
CA THR A 2 20.72 -27.88 -14.55
C THR A 2 20.51 -26.56 -13.84
N THR A 3 19.26 -26.29 -13.49
CA THR A 3 18.92 -25.19 -12.60
C THR A 3 19.44 -25.51 -11.20
N ALA A 4 20.43 -24.76 -10.75
CA ALA A 4 20.93 -24.86 -9.38
C ALA A 4 19.80 -24.42 -8.42
N ILE A 5 19.37 -25.35 -7.57
CA ILE A 5 18.43 -25.07 -6.47
C ILE A 5 19.24 -24.42 -5.36
N PRO A 6 18.92 -23.20 -4.96
CA PRO A 6 19.60 -22.57 -3.84
C PRO A 6 19.21 -23.29 -2.54
N PHE A 7 20.19 -23.83 -1.86
CA PHE A 7 20.20 -24.36 -0.49
C PHE A 7 19.16 -25.39 -0.08
N PRO A 8 19.54 -26.63 0.27
CA PRO A 8 18.66 -27.55 0.95
C PRO A 8 18.49 -27.12 2.42
N LEU A 9 17.34 -26.52 2.74
CA LEU A 9 16.91 -26.34 4.11
C LEU A 9 16.71 -27.72 4.75
N ARG A 10 17.61 -28.10 5.67
CA ARG A 10 17.44 -29.31 6.46
C ARG A 10 16.57 -28.97 7.67
N VAL A 11 15.40 -29.56 7.71
CA VAL A 11 14.48 -29.53 8.88
C VAL A 11 14.92 -30.66 9.83
N ASP A 12 15.19 -30.33 11.07
CA ASP A 12 15.48 -31.31 12.12
C ASP A 12 14.31 -32.27 12.33
N PRO A 13 14.53 -33.61 12.38
CA PRO A 13 13.48 -34.61 12.41
C PRO A 13 12.78 -34.80 13.79
N HIS A 14 13.12 -34.02 14.80
CA HIS A 14 12.64 -34.24 16.19
C HIS A 14 11.55 -33.30 16.70
N LEU A 15 10.87 -32.51 15.86
CA LEU A 15 9.70 -31.73 16.28
C LEU A 15 8.43 -32.27 15.63
N LYS A 16 7.90 -33.36 16.21
CA LYS A 16 6.49 -33.74 16.04
C LYS A 16 5.67 -32.87 16.98
N ASP A 17 5.06 -31.82 16.48
CA ASP A 17 4.04 -31.05 17.16
C ASP A 17 2.80 -31.03 16.29
N GLU A 18 1.80 -31.80 16.72
CA GLU A 18 0.55 -31.98 16.00
C GLU A 18 -0.36 -30.77 16.23
N GLY A 19 -0.86 -30.18 15.16
CA GLY A 19 -2.21 -29.64 15.16
C GLY A 19 -2.46 -28.13 15.11
N LYS A 20 -1.53 -27.26 14.70
CA LYS A 20 -1.88 -25.88 14.29
C LYS A 20 -1.06 -25.46 13.08
N PRO A 21 -1.65 -24.78 12.08
CA PRO A 21 -0.86 -24.24 10.97
C PRO A 21 0.15 -23.24 11.54
N LYS A 22 1.42 -23.63 11.53
CA LYS A 22 2.51 -22.80 12.02
C LYS A 22 2.59 -21.57 11.12
N GLN A 23 2.38 -20.40 11.71
CA GLN A 23 2.74 -19.14 11.03
C GLN A 23 4.20 -19.22 10.63
N PHE A 24 4.48 -18.94 9.35
CA PHE A 24 5.84 -18.87 8.83
C PHE A 24 6.59 -17.76 9.60
N GLN A 25 7.46 -18.18 10.51
CA GLN A 25 8.43 -17.29 11.13
C GLN A 25 9.75 -17.49 10.39
N PRO A 26 10.32 -16.45 9.76
CA PRO A 26 11.62 -16.57 9.14
C PRO A 26 12.63 -16.96 10.22
N ASN A 27 13.27 -18.10 10.04
CA ASN A 27 14.33 -18.54 10.93
C ASN A 27 15.59 -17.73 10.59
N LEU A 28 15.86 -16.68 11.36
CA LEU A 28 17.02 -15.81 11.18
C LEU A 28 18.33 -16.46 11.65
N ASN A 29 18.26 -17.62 12.29
CA ASN A 29 19.42 -18.41 12.71
C ASN A 29 19.74 -19.51 11.70
N VAL A 30 20.01 -19.14 10.46
CA VAL A 30 20.53 -20.09 9.46
C VAL A 30 21.99 -20.33 9.77
N LYS A 31 22.31 -21.47 10.36
CA LYS A 31 23.71 -21.95 10.46
C LYS A 31 24.09 -22.62 9.15
N LEU A 32 25.05 -22.04 8.45
CA LEU A 32 25.66 -22.66 7.29
C LEU A 32 26.58 -23.79 7.77
N ILE A 33 26.27 -25.03 7.42
CA ILE A 33 27.08 -26.20 7.77
C ILE A 33 27.48 -26.86 6.45
N CYS A 34 28.77 -27.22 6.35
CA CYS A 34 29.24 -27.96 5.20
C CYS A 34 28.61 -29.37 5.17
N PRO A 35 27.99 -29.80 4.06
CA PRO A 35 27.34 -31.11 3.95
C PRO A 35 28.34 -32.26 4.00
N ASP A 36 29.60 -32.04 3.60
CA ASP A 36 30.64 -33.06 3.56
C ASP A 36 31.37 -33.18 4.90
N CYS A 37 31.90 -32.10 5.43
CA CYS A 37 32.70 -32.13 6.66
C CYS A 37 31.85 -32.24 7.93
N ARG A 38 30.71 -31.58 7.99
CA ARG A 38 29.77 -31.53 9.15
C ARG A 38 30.41 -31.12 10.49
N VAL A 39 31.48 -30.33 10.42
CA VAL A 39 32.20 -29.87 11.60
C VAL A 39 31.44 -28.72 12.28
N GLU A 40 31.30 -28.76 13.60
CA GLU A 40 30.76 -27.64 14.42
C GLU A 40 31.87 -27.16 15.37
N PRO A 41 32.22 -25.86 15.35
CA PRO A 41 31.72 -24.76 14.52
C PRO A 41 32.24 -24.85 13.07
N PRO A 42 31.45 -24.45 12.05
CA PRO A 42 31.84 -24.55 10.65
C PRO A 42 32.95 -23.54 10.33
N SER A 43 34.01 -24.00 9.68
CA SER A 43 35.07 -23.16 9.13
C SER A 43 34.63 -22.65 7.76
N ILE A 44 34.05 -21.45 7.69
CA ILE A 44 33.57 -20.85 6.44
C ILE A 44 34.49 -19.70 6.08
N VAL A 45 35.03 -19.73 4.85
CA VAL A 45 35.87 -18.67 4.29
C VAL A 45 35.13 -17.96 3.17
N GLU A 46 35.07 -16.64 3.25
CA GLU A 46 34.53 -15.78 2.19
C GLU A 46 35.67 -15.44 1.21
N GLU A 47 35.61 -15.96 0.00
CA GLU A 47 36.58 -15.68 -1.04
C GLU A 47 36.07 -14.52 -1.92
N PHE A 48 36.50 -13.30 -1.59
CA PHE A 48 36.04 -12.08 -2.28
C PHE A 48 36.53 -11.99 -3.73
N ALA A 49 37.58 -12.71 -4.10
CA ALA A 49 38.12 -12.70 -5.46
C ALA A 49 37.19 -13.41 -6.45
N SER A 50 36.62 -14.54 -6.07
CA SER A 50 35.66 -15.32 -6.86
C SER A 50 34.18 -14.94 -6.51
N GLY A 51 33.96 -14.40 -5.33
CA GLY A 51 32.61 -14.10 -4.82
C GLY A 51 31.91 -15.34 -4.24
N ASP A 52 32.70 -16.30 -3.72
CA ASP A 52 32.19 -17.57 -3.26
C ASP A 52 32.34 -17.75 -1.75
N LEU A 53 31.39 -18.46 -1.13
CA LEU A 53 31.50 -18.99 0.24
C LEU A 53 32.05 -20.43 0.16
N VAL A 54 33.23 -20.63 0.72
CA VAL A 54 33.95 -21.92 0.64
C VAL A 54 34.14 -22.50 2.05
N CYS A 55 33.98 -23.80 2.17
CA CYS A 55 34.38 -24.51 3.37
C CYS A 55 35.89 -24.52 3.51
N GLY A 56 36.47 -24.00 4.60
CA GLY A 56 37.91 -23.93 4.83
C GLY A 56 38.58 -25.29 5.01
N ASP A 57 37.82 -26.35 5.36
CA ASP A 57 38.35 -27.67 5.62
C ASP A 57 38.40 -28.55 4.37
N CYS A 58 37.36 -28.54 3.53
CA CYS A 58 37.27 -29.41 2.34
C CYS A 58 37.26 -28.63 1.02
N GLY A 59 37.20 -27.33 1.02
CA GLY A 59 37.14 -26.51 -0.20
C GLY A 59 35.81 -26.55 -0.96
N LEU A 60 34.74 -27.13 -0.38
CA LEU A 60 33.44 -27.17 -1.02
C LEU A 60 32.83 -25.78 -1.10
N VAL A 61 32.40 -25.38 -2.29
CA VAL A 61 31.66 -24.10 -2.47
C VAL A 61 30.27 -24.25 -1.91
N LEU A 62 29.95 -23.49 -0.87
CA LEU A 62 28.67 -23.50 -0.16
C LEU A 62 27.68 -22.50 -0.74
N GLY A 63 28.16 -21.45 -1.34
CA GLY A 63 27.35 -20.42 -1.98
C GLY A 63 28.15 -19.61 -2.98
N ASP A 64 27.50 -19.14 -4.03
CA ASP A 64 28.06 -18.26 -5.04
C ASP A 64 27.50 -16.83 -4.89
N ARG A 65 28.19 -15.86 -5.50
CA ARG A 65 27.71 -14.47 -5.63
C ARG A 65 27.52 -13.73 -4.31
N ILE A 66 28.52 -13.75 -3.47
CA ILE A 66 28.53 -12.90 -2.28
C ILE A 66 28.56 -11.45 -2.71
N ILE A 67 27.66 -10.66 -2.13
CA ILE A 67 27.68 -9.20 -2.30
C ILE A 67 28.71 -8.62 -1.34
N ASP A 68 29.78 -8.05 -1.89
CA ASP A 68 30.74 -7.29 -1.09
C ASP A 68 30.09 -5.98 -0.62
N THR A 69 29.92 -5.87 0.69
CA THR A 69 29.37 -4.67 1.34
C THR A 69 30.46 -3.71 1.81
N ARG A 70 31.72 -4.01 1.54
CA ARG A 70 32.84 -3.15 1.93
C ARG A 70 32.92 -1.96 0.98
N SER A 71 33.25 -0.79 1.52
CA SER A 71 33.54 0.38 0.71
C SER A 71 34.81 0.16 -0.10
N GLU A 72 34.72 0.21 -1.43
CA GLU A 72 35.87 0.07 -2.34
C GLU A 72 36.83 1.24 -2.24
N TRP A 73 36.31 2.41 -1.90
CA TRP A 73 37.06 3.64 -1.84
C TRP A 73 37.03 4.23 -0.43
N ARG A 74 38.17 4.74 0.03
CA ARG A 74 38.23 5.50 1.27
C ARG A 74 37.80 6.93 0.98
N THR A 75 36.71 7.36 1.62
CA THR A 75 36.30 8.76 1.65
C THR A 75 37.11 9.47 2.75
N PHE A 76 37.76 10.54 2.39
CA PHE A 76 38.47 11.39 3.35
C PHE A 76 37.53 12.49 3.83
N ALA A 77 37.65 12.87 5.12
CA ALA A 77 36.76 13.86 5.75
C ALA A 77 36.79 15.26 5.08
N ASN A 78 37.75 15.52 4.20
CA ASN A 78 37.89 16.78 3.46
C ASN A 78 37.37 16.70 2.00
N ASP A 79 36.86 15.56 1.56
CA ASP A 79 36.27 15.43 0.21
C ASP A 79 34.83 15.93 0.26
N GLU A 80 34.59 17.07 -0.38
CA GLU A 80 33.24 17.65 -0.57
C GLU A 80 32.46 16.96 -1.72
N GLY A 81 32.98 15.89 -2.31
CA GLY A 81 32.36 15.14 -3.40
C GLY A 81 31.36 14.07 -2.92
N ASP A 82 30.46 13.67 -3.81
CA ASP A 82 29.58 12.53 -3.57
C ASP A 82 30.41 11.27 -3.29
N ASP A 83 29.98 10.45 -2.31
CA ASP A 83 30.64 9.21 -1.92
C ASP A 83 30.81 8.29 -3.17
N PRO A 84 32.04 8.03 -3.63
CA PRO A 84 32.29 7.19 -4.81
C PRO A 84 32.14 5.70 -4.51
N SER A 85 31.79 5.31 -3.28
CA SER A 85 31.70 3.90 -2.92
C SER A 85 30.58 3.21 -3.70
N ARG A 86 30.96 2.13 -4.40
CA ARG A 86 30.03 1.33 -5.20
C ARG A 86 29.67 0.08 -4.39
N VAL A 87 28.73 0.24 -3.50
CA VAL A 87 28.14 -0.90 -2.78
C VAL A 87 26.94 -1.42 -3.58
N GLY A 88 26.86 -2.73 -3.78
CA GLY A 88 25.73 -3.34 -4.45
C GLY A 88 24.42 -3.03 -3.71
N ALA A 89 23.38 -2.68 -4.44
CA ALA A 89 22.06 -2.48 -3.86
C ALA A 89 21.48 -3.82 -3.41
N ALA A 90 20.75 -3.81 -2.28
CA ALA A 90 20.03 -4.98 -1.82
C ALA A 90 19.03 -5.45 -2.90
N ALA A 91 18.94 -6.76 -3.09
CA ALA A 91 17.98 -7.36 -4.02
C ALA A 91 16.54 -6.98 -3.65
N ASN A 92 15.72 -6.67 -4.65
CA ASN A 92 14.31 -6.37 -4.42
C ASN A 92 13.54 -7.68 -4.21
N PRO A 93 12.97 -7.94 -3.03
CA PRO A 93 12.25 -9.20 -2.73
C PRO A 93 10.99 -9.41 -3.59
N LEU A 94 10.55 -8.40 -4.30
CA LEU A 94 9.40 -8.48 -5.21
C LEU A 94 9.75 -8.92 -6.63
N LEU A 95 11.03 -9.14 -6.94
CA LEU A 95 11.52 -9.62 -8.23
C LEU A 95 12.24 -10.94 -8.02
N ASP A 96 11.98 -11.92 -8.88
CA ASP A 96 12.55 -13.27 -8.76
C ASP A 96 13.82 -13.45 -9.60
N GLY A 97 14.17 -12.49 -10.46
CA GLY A 97 15.32 -12.54 -11.35
C GLY A 97 16.63 -12.13 -10.70
N ASN A 98 17.70 -12.43 -11.40
CA ASN A 98 19.03 -12.01 -11.00
C ASN A 98 19.18 -10.48 -11.13
N GLN A 99 19.20 -9.80 -9.98
CA GLN A 99 19.22 -8.34 -9.90
C GLN A 99 20.63 -7.74 -9.82
N LEU A 100 21.66 -8.59 -9.89
CA LEU A 100 23.07 -8.18 -9.86
C LEU A 100 23.60 -7.77 -11.24
N ASP A 101 22.73 -7.29 -12.11
CA ASP A 101 23.11 -6.85 -13.45
C ASP A 101 23.81 -5.50 -13.39
N THR A 102 24.89 -5.40 -14.19
CA THR A 102 25.54 -4.11 -14.42
C THR A 102 24.63 -3.17 -15.21
N VAL A 103 24.58 -1.91 -14.81
CA VAL A 103 23.78 -0.89 -15.48
C VAL A 103 24.70 0.07 -16.23
N ILE A 104 24.46 0.23 -17.53
CA ILE A 104 25.17 1.22 -18.33
C ILE A 104 24.65 2.62 -17.99
N SER A 105 25.52 3.48 -17.46
CA SER A 105 25.14 4.86 -17.11
C SER A 105 24.72 5.64 -18.36
N ARG A 106 23.65 6.41 -18.24
CA ARG A 106 23.20 7.31 -19.32
C ARG A 106 24.14 8.50 -19.54
N ARG A 107 25.02 8.78 -18.58
CA ARG A 107 25.98 9.89 -18.61
C ARG A 107 27.34 9.49 -19.20
N ASP A 108 27.63 8.19 -19.28
CA ASP A 108 28.86 7.68 -19.87
C ASP A 108 28.88 7.90 -21.38
N GLY A 109 29.70 8.82 -21.79
CA GLY A 109 29.99 9.10 -23.20
C GLY A 109 28.98 9.97 -23.92
N GLY A 110 28.90 11.21 -23.65
CA GLY A 110 28.31 12.35 -24.39
C GLY A 110 27.55 12.16 -25.73
N SER A 111 27.42 10.94 -26.22
CA SER A 111 26.72 10.55 -27.43
C SER A 111 25.49 9.71 -27.14
N GLY A 112 24.50 9.73 -28.01
CA GLY A 112 23.28 8.92 -27.88
C GLY A 112 23.48 7.40 -27.78
N THR A 113 24.66 6.91 -28.08
CA THR A 113 25.04 5.49 -28.07
C THR A 113 24.93 4.83 -26.70
N ALA A 114 25.34 5.50 -25.60
CA ALA A 114 25.21 4.96 -24.25
C ALA A 114 23.74 4.77 -23.83
N LYS A 115 22.87 5.67 -24.27
CA LYS A 115 21.42 5.56 -24.06
C LYS A 115 20.81 4.38 -24.81
N ASP A 116 21.25 4.16 -26.06
CA ASP A 116 20.77 3.05 -26.87
C ASP A 116 21.33 1.71 -26.37
N LEU A 117 22.60 1.67 -25.95
CA LEU A 117 23.19 0.49 -25.30
C LEU A 117 22.47 0.12 -24.00
N ASN A 118 22.17 1.09 -23.14
CA ASN A 118 21.38 0.86 -21.92
C ASN A 118 20.00 0.28 -22.25
N LYS A 119 19.35 0.82 -23.30
CA LYS A 119 18.04 0.33 -23.75
C LYS A 119 18.09 -1.09 -24.32
N VAL A 120 19.13 -1.42 -25.09
CA VAL A 120 19.33 -2.76 -25.65
C VAL A 120 19.70 -3.74 -24.56
N HIS A 121 20.63 -3.38 -23.66
CA HIS A 121 21.02 -4.20 -22.51
C HIS A 121 19.81 -4.51 -21.62
N GLY A 122 19.02 -3.51 -21.21
CA GLY A 122 17.82 -3.72 -20.41
C GLY A 122 16.72 -4.54 -21.11
N ARG A 123 16.76 -4.66 -22.46
CA ARG A 123 15.88 -5.56 -23.21
C ARG A 123 16.42 -6.98 -23.28
N ALA A 124 17.73 -7.15 -23.26
CA ALA A 124 18.37 -8.46 -23.35
C ALA A 124 18.40 -9.20 -22.02
N THR A 125 18.67 -8.48 -20.91
CA THR A 125 18.85 -9.06 -19.57
C THR A 125 17.55 -9.38 -18.87
N ALA A 126 16.55 -8.47 -18.94
CA ALA A 126 15.30 -8.68 -18.22
C ALA A 126 14.35 -9.63 -18.96
N VAL A 127 13.89 -10.67 -18.27
CA VAL A 127 12.81 -11.54 -18.74
C VAL A 127 11.54 -10.70 -19.00
N LYS A 128 10.81 -11.03 -20.08
CA LYS A 128 9.62 -10.24 -20.51
C LYS A 128 8.60 -10.05 -19.38
N GLY A 129 8.38 -11.05 -18.54
CA GLY A 129 7.47 -10.98 -17.39
C GLY A 129 7.94 -9.97 -16.34
N GLU A 130 9.22 -9.98 -16.01
CA GLU A 130 9.80 -9.06 -15.03
C GLU A 130 9.75 -7.60 -15.47
N ARG A 131 9.96 -7.32 -16.74
CA ARG A 131 9.80 -5.95 -17.27
C ARG A 131 8.39 -5.40 -17.05
N ASN A 132 7.39 -6.23 -17.26
CA ASN A 132 6.00 -5.85 -17.03
C ASN A 132 5.73 -5.60 -15.55
N LEU A 133 6.28 -6.44 -14.66
CA LEU A 133 6.21 -6.26 -13.20
C LEU A 133 6.87 -4.95 -12.76
N VAL A 134 8.09 -4.70 -13.21
CA VAL A 134 8.82 -3.45 -12.88
C VAL A 134 8.05 -2.23 -13.35
N GLN A 135 7.47 -2.27 -14.56
CA GLN A 135 6.65 -1.19 -15.08
C GLN A 135 5.38 -0.98 -14.23
N ALA A 136 4.67 -2.06 -13.91
CA ALA A 136 3.50 -2.00 -13.05
C ALA A 136 3.83 -1.46 -11.64
N TYR A 137 4.97 -1.81 -11.06
CA TYR A 137 5.42 -1.28 -9.78
C TYR A 137 5.70 0.22 -9.81
N LYS A 138 6.27 0.72 -10.91
CA LYS A 138 6.46 2.17 -11.12
C LYS A 138 5.12 2.90 -11.23
N GLU A 139 4.18 2.33 -11.97
CA GLU A 139 2.83 2.88 -12.11
C GLU A 139 2.07 2.89 -10.77
N ILE A 140 2.12 1.79 -10.01
CA ILE A 140 1.55 1.72 -8.65
C ILE A 140 2.14 2.81 -7.76
N SER A 141 3.48 2.96 -7.74
CA SER A 141 4.14 3.99 -6.94
C SER A 141 3.68 5.39 -7.35
N ALA A 142 3.73 5.71 -8.65
CA ALA A 142 3.32 7.02 -9.15
C ALA A 142 1.84 7.34 -8.84
N MET A 143 0.96 6.34 -8.94
CA MET A 143 -0.44 6.49 -8.58
C MET A 143 -0.65 6.70 -7.08
N CYS A 144 0.06 5.94 -6.24
CA CYS A 144 0.00 6.10 -4.78
C CYS A 144 0.52 7.48 -4.34
N ASP A 145 1.61 7.95 -4.93
CA ASP A 145 2.19 9.27 -4.64
C ASP A 145 1.24 10.40 -5.02
N SER A 146 0.54 10.28 -6.16
CA SER A 146 -0.40 11.32 -6.63
C SER A 146 -1.61 11.53 -5.71
N ILE A 147 -2.02 10.54 -4.93
CA ILE A 147 -3.08 10.64 -3.92
C ILE A 147 -2.53 10.62 -2.48
N SER A 148 -1.24 10.85 -2.32
CA SER A 148 -0.56 10.91 -1.02
C SER A 148 -0.90 9.69 -0.14
N LEU A 149 -0.77 8.49 -0.69
CA LEU A 149 -0.87 7.25 0.07
C LEU A 149 0.46 6.93 0.74
N SER A 150 0.40 6.26 1.89
CA SER A 150 1.60 5.80 2.58
C SER A 150 2.35 4.74 1.76
N LYS A 151 3.67 4.66 1.95
CA LYS A 151 4.52 3.66 1.30
C LYS A 151 4.05 2.24 1.59
N ILE A 152 3.52 1.96 2.78
CA ILE A 152 2.97 0.67 3.18
C ILE A 152 1.87 0.23 2.21
N VAL A 153 0.91 1.12 1.88
CA VAL A 153 -0.15 0.81 0.91
C VAL A 153 0.41 0.52 -0.47
N SER A 154 1.43 1.28 -0.90
CA SER A 154 2.10 1.05 -2.18
C SER A 154 2.78 -0.33 -2.22
N ASP A 155 3.49 -0.70 -1.16
CA ASP A 155 4.21 -1.97 -1.09
C ASP A 155 3.24 -3.16 -0.98
N THR A 156 2.16 -3.03 -0.19
CA THR A 156 1.06 -4.01 -0.15
C THR A 156 0.40 -4.19 -1.53
N ALA A 157 0.17 -3.09 -2.26
CA ALA A 157 -0.39 -3.15 -3.61
C ALA A 157 0.54 -3.87 -4.60
N LYS A 158 1.86 -3.65 -4.51
CA LYS A 158 2.87 -4.34 -5.33
C LYS A 158 2.90 -5.84 -5.03
N GLN A 159 2.85 -6.24 -3.75
CA GLN A 159 2.78 -7.63 -3.34
C GLN A 159 1.53 -8.33 -3.88
N LEU A 160 0.38 -7.66 -3.78
CA LEU A 160 -0.87 -8.18 -4.35
C LEU A 160 -0.79 -8.32 -5.86
N TYR A 161 -0.21 -7.34 -6.55
CA TYR A 161 -0.03 -7.38 -8.01
C TYR A 161 0.89 -8.54 -8.43
N LYS A 162 2.04 -8.73 -7.74
CA LYS A 162 2.93 -9.87 -7.97
C LYS A 162 2.17 -11.19 -7.86
N ARG A 163 1.43 -11.38 -6.77
CA ARG A 163 0.65 -12.59 -6.55
C ARG A 163 -0.40 -12.83 -7.64
N VAL A 164 -1.05 -11.77 -8.13
CA VAL A 164 -2.03 -11.86 -9.23
C VAL A 164 -1.40 -12.31 -10.53
N GLU A 165 -0.17 -11.82 -10.83
CA GLU A 165 0.58 -12.22 -12.03
C GLU A 165 1.11 -13.65 -11.92
N ASP A 166 1.69 -14.05 -10.79
CA ASP A 166 2.22 -15.39 -10.56
C ASP A 166 1.12 -16.46 -10.68
N GLU A 167 -0.02 -16.23 -10.06
CA GLU A 167 -1.20 -17.11 -10.11
C GLU A 167 -2.03 -16.92 -11.41
N LYS A 168 -1.72 -15.91 -12.24
CA LYS A 168 -2.40 -15.57 -13.50
C LYS A 168 -3.93 -15.46 -13.35
N LEU A 169 -4.38 -14.84 -12.26
CA LEU A 169 -5.77 -14.83 -11.82
C LEU A 169 -6.73 -14.07 -12.75
N LEU A 170 -6.27 -13.00 -13.38
CA LEU A 170 -7.10 -12.07 -14.17
C LEU A 170 -6.69 -12.01 -15.65
N ARG A 171 -6.53 -13.17 -16.29
CA ARG A 171 -6.22 -13.23 -17.72
C ARG A 171 -7.29 -12.48 -18.54
N GLY A 172 -6.84 -11.66 -19.49
CA GLY A 172 -7.73 -10.91 -20.39
C GLY A 172 -8.32 -9.61 -19.79
N LYS A 173 -7.86 -9.18 -18.62
CA LYS A 173 -8.15 -7.84 -18.08
C LYS A 173 -7.03 -6.87 -18.39
N SER A 174 -7.36 -5.57 -18.46
CA SER A 174 -6.34 -4.54 -18.61
C SER A 174 -5.42 -4.46 -17.38
N SER A 175 -4.13 -4.22 -17.60
CA SER A 175 -3.15 -4.01 -16.52
C SER A 175 -3.61 -2.91 -15.57
N ASP A 176 -4.09 -1.79 -16.13
CA ASP A 176 -4.55 -0.63 -15.35
C ASP A 176 -5.72 -0.98 -14.42
N ALA A 177 -6.66 -1.82 -14.88
CA ALA A 177 -7.78 -2.26 -14.06
C ALA A 177 -7.33 -3.20 -12.94
N ILE A 178 -6.32 -4.02 -13.18
CA ILE A 178 -5.72 -4.90 -12.16
C ILE A 178 -4.98 -4.04 -11.13
N ILE A 179 -4.14 -3.09 -11.57
CA ILE A 179 -3.43 -2.14 -10.71
C ILE A 179 -4.42 -1.36 -9.83
N ALA A 180 -5.47 -0.80 -10.44
CA ALA A 180 -6.51 -0.08 -9.71
C ALA A 180 -7.20 -0.94 -8.63
N ALA A 181 -7.50 -2.20 -8.96
CA ALA A 181 -8.09 -3.12 -8.01
C ALA A 181 -7.13 -3.50 -6.87
N CYS A 182 -5.84 -3.72 -7.16
CA CYS A 182 -4.81 -4.00 -6.16
C CYS A 182 -4.62 -2.81 -5.19
N ILE A 183 -4.53 -1.58 -5.71
CA ILE A 183 -4.45 -0.36 -4.88
C ILE A 183 -5.70 -0.25 -3.99
N PHE A 184 -6.90 -0.52 -4.54
CA PHE A 184 -8.13 -0.45 -3.76
C PHE A 184 -8.19 -1.49 -2.63
N ILE A 185 -7.72 -2.73 -2.89
CA ILE A 185 -7.63 -3.79 -1.87
C ILE A 185 -6.61 -3.40 -0.80
N ALA A 186 -5.43 -2.93 -1.21
CA ALA A 186 -4.39 -2.48 -0.29
C ALA A 186 -4.87 -1.35 0.63
N CYS A 187 -5.56 -0.34 0.08
CA CYS A 187 -6.16 0.73 0.88
C CYS A 187 -7.14 0.20 1.93
N ARG A 188 -7.89 -0.86 1.61
CA ARG A 188 -8.82 -1.47 2.58
C ARG A 188 -8.12 -2.30 3.64
N GLN A 189 -7.07 -3.02 3.29
CA GLN A 189 -6.27 -3.80 4.23
C GLN A 189 -5.59 -2.91 5.26
N GLU A 190 -5.03 -1.79 4.80
CA GLU A 190 -4.35 -0.81 5.65
C GLU A 190 -5.31 0.21 6.32
N LYS A 191 -6.62 -0.02 6.24
CA LYS A 191 -7.68 0.85 6.80
C LYS A 191 -7.62 2.30 6.32
N VAL A 192 -6.99 2.56 5.18
CA VAL A 192 -6.96 3.86 4.53
C VAL A 192 -8.13 3.94 3.56
N GLY A 193 -9.30 4.35 4.03
CA GLY A 193 -10.53 4.38 3.23
C GLY A 193 -10.41 5.28 2.00
N ARG A 194 -10.38 4.72 0.80
CA ARG A 194 -10.49 5.45 -0.48
C ARG A 194 -11.76 5.03 -1.21
N THR A 195 -12.38 5.99 -1.90
CA THR A 195 -13.59 5.70 -2.67
C THR A 195 -13.25 5.17 -4.06
N PHE A 196 -14.14 4.36 -4.64
CA PHE A 196 -13.98 3.93 -6.04
C PHE A 196 -13.87 5.09 -7.02
N ARG A 197 -14.54 6.22 -6.73
CA ARG A 197 -14.50 7.39 -7.60
C ARG A 197 -13.13 8.06 -7.63
N GLU A 198 -12.47 8.14 -6.48
CA GLU A 198 -11.09 8.66 -6.39
C GLU A 198 -10.12 7.79 -7.21
N ILE A 199 -10.23 6.46 -7.09
CA ILE A 199 -9.38 5.54 -7.85
C ILE A 199 -9.70 5.57 -9.34
N CYS A 200 -10.96 5.70 -9.74
CA CYS A 200 -11.34 5.89 -11.14
C CYS A 200 -10.75 7.18 -11.73
N ALA A 201 -10.78 8.28 -10.96
CA ALA A 201 -10.20 9.54 -11.39
C ALA A 201 -8.66 9.44 -11.57
N LEU A 202 -8.01 8.66 -10.72
CA LEU A 202 -6.57 8.40 -10.76
C LEU A 202 -6.17 7.55 -11.97
N THR A 203 -6.83 6.41 -12.14
CA THR A 203 -6.44 5.38 -13.12
C THR A 203 -7.12 5.56 -14.48
N ARG A 204 -8.10 6.46 -14.57
CA ARG A 204 -8.96 6.67 -15.75
C ARG A 204 -9.72 5.41 -16.20
N VAL A 205 -9.78 4.40 -15.36
CA VAL A 205 -10.50 3.14 -15.64
C VAL A 205 -11.95 3.25 -15.17
N PRO A 206 -12.93 2.75 -15.94
CA PRO A 206 -14.35 2.78 -15.56
C PRO A 206 -14.62 2.02 -14.25
N LYS A 207 -15.44 2.60 -13.35
CA LYS A 207 -15.83 2.01 -12.06
C LYS A 207 -16.32 0.57 -12.17
N LYS A 208 -17.07 0.26 -13.26
CA LYS A 208 -17.61 -1.09 -13.50
C LYS A 208 -16.48 -2.12 -13.68
N GLU A 209 -15.40 -1.73 -14.34
CA GLU A 209 -14.27 -2.60 -14.64
C GLU A 209 -13.43 -2.86 -13.38
N ILE A 210 -13.10 -1.80 -12.64
CA ILE A 210 -12.43 -1.92 -11.33
C ILE A 210 -13.26 -2.79 -10.39
N GLY A 211 -14.58 -2.59 -10.32
CA GLY A 211 -15.46 -3.37 -9.46
C GLY A 211 -15.52 -4.86 -9.84
N ARG A 212 -15.45 -5.21 -11.14
CA ARG A 212 -15.37 -6.60 -11.59
C ARG A 212 -14.03 -7.23 -11.20
N CYS A 213 -12.90 -6.52 -11.42
CA CYS A 213 -11.58 -6.98 -11.02
C CYS A 213 -11.50 -7.17 -9.51
N TYR A 214 -11.99 -6.20 -8.73
CA TYR A 214 -12.04 -6.27 -7.28
C TYR A 214 -12.79 -7.51 -6.77
N LYS A 215 -14.00 -7.75 -7.26
CA LYS A 215 -14.80 -8.93 -6.86
C LYS A 215 -14.10 -10.24 -7.21
N SER A 216 -13.49 -10.33 -8.40
CA SER A 216 -12.74 -11.51 -8.82
C SER A 216 -11.50 -11.74 -7.95
N LEU A 217 -10.77 -10.68 -7.60
CA LEU A 217 -9.61 -10.78 -6.72
C LEU A 217 -10.00 -11.15 -5.30
N GLN A 218 -11.04 -10.53 -4.75
CA GLN A 218 -11.52 -10.81 -3.41
C GLN A 218 -11.92 -12.29 -3.25
N SER A 219 -12.60 -12.85 -4.25
CA SER A 219 -13.02 -14.27 -4.20
C SER A 219 -11.85 -15.23 -4.36
N LYS A 220 -10.83 -14.90 -5.17
CA LYS A 220 -9.70 -15.79 -5.47
C LYS A 220 -8.60 -15.71 -4.43
N LEU A 221 -8.24 -14.50 -3.98
CA LEU A 221 -7.18 -14.29 -3.00
C LEU A 221 -7.64 -14.50 -1.56
N GLN A 222 -8.96 -14.69 -1.31
CA GLN A 222 -9.55 -14.81 0.02
C GLN A 222 -9.02 -13.73 1.00
N THR A 223 -8.77 -12.53 0.48
CA THR A 223 -8.23 -11.45 1.27
C THR A 223 -9.28 -10.93 2.25
N ASN A 224 -8.93 -10.86 3.52
CA ASN A 224 -9.75 -10.21 4.53
C ASN A 224 -9.74 -8.70 4.29
N THR A 225 -10.71 -8.22 3.54
CA THR A 225 -10.89 -6.78 3.34
C THR A 225 -11.87 -6.24 4.36
N THR A 226 -11.43 -5.28 5.15
CA THR A 226 -12.30 -4.60 6.11
C THR A 226 -13.40 -3.81 5.39
N ILE A 227 -14.58 -3.78 5.99
CA ILE A 227 -15.68 -2.94 5.50
C ILE A 227 -15.30 -1.48 5.79
N MET A 228 -15.45 -0.61 4.79
CA MET A 228 -15.20 0.81 4.96
C MET A 228 -16.27 1.43 5.87
N ASN A 229 -15.84 2.04 6.96
CA ASN A 229 -16.72 2.78 7.85
C ASN A 229 -16.86 4.24 7.38
N SER A 230 -18.00 4.87 7.74
CA SER A 230 -18.21 6.30 7.45
C SER A 230 -17.22 7.18 8.21
N GLU A 231 -16.76 6.73 9.38
CA GLU A 231 -15.79 7.43 10.23
C GLU A 231 -14.44 7.64 9.52
N ASP A 232 -13.95 6.62 8.78
CA ASP A 232 -12.67 6.66 8.06
C ASP A 232 -12.66 7.75 6.96
N LEU A 233 -13.84 8.12 6.45
CA LEU A 233 -13.99 9.13 5.42
C LEU A 233 -14.10 10.55 5.97
N MET A 234 -14.56 10.70 7.23
CA MET A 234 -14.86 12.00 7.84
C MET A 234 -13.66 12.93 7.87
N LEU A 235 -12.51 12.42 8.36
CA LEU A 235 -11.28 13.23 8.47
C LEU A 235 -10.90 13.85 7.13
N ARG A 236 -10.86 13.00 6.08
CA ARG A 236 -10.43 13.44 4.75
C ARG A 236 -11.43 14.42 4.11
N PHE A 237 -12.73 14.12 4.19
CA PHE A 237 -13.74 15.00 3.63
C PHE A 237 -13.80 16.35 4.34
N CYS A 238 -13.69 16.37 5.67
CA CYS A 238 -13.61 17.60 6.43
C CYS A 238 -12.35 18.40 6.10
N SER A 239 -11.20 17.75 5.98
CA SER A 239 -9.95 18.41 5.58
C SER A 239 -10.04 19.03 4.19
N ASN A 240 -10.62 18.31 3.22
CA ASN A 240 -10.82 18.82 1.86
C ASN A 240 -11.81 20.00 1.81
N LEU A 241 -12.77 20.04 2.74
CA LEU A 241 -13.70 21.15 2.92
C LEU A 241 -13.13 22.27 3.78
N GLN A 242 -11.88 22.13 4.24
CA GLN A 242 -11.22 23.11 5.13
C GLN A 242 -12.02 23.39 6.40
N LEU A 243 -12.62 22.35 6.99
CA LEU A 243 -13.31 22.44 8.26
C LEU A 243 -12.33 22.28 9.44
N PRO A 244 -12.47 23.05 10.52
CA PRO A 244 -11.61 22.98 11.70
C PRO A 244 -11.70 21.60 12.40
N ASN A 245 -10.66 21.26 13.15
CA ASN A 245 -10.55 19.97 13.84
C ASN A 245 -11.68 19.69 14.85
N TYR A 246 -12.23 20.73 15.50
CA TYR A 246 -13.34 20.54 16.42
C TYR A 246 -14.63 20.12 15.70
N VAL A 247 -14.88 20.63 14.48
CA VAL A 247 -16.00 20.23 13.62
C VAL A 247 -15.81 18.79 13.15
N GLN A 248 -14.57 18.40 12.81
CA GLN A 248 -14.25 17.03 12.39
C GLN A 248 -14.54 16.03 13.52
N LYS A 249 -14.12 16.34 14.75
CA LYS A 249 -14.39 15.49 15.93
C LYS A 249 -15.89 15.34 16.17
N ALA A 250 -16.62 16.45 16.18
CA ALA A 250 -18.07 16.43 16.33
C ALA A 250 -18.77 15.62 15.24
N GLY A 251 -18.26 15.69 14.00
CA GLY A 251 -18.73 14.89 12.89
C GLY A 251 -18.50 13.39 13.07
N ILE A 252 -17.36 13.00 13.60
CA ILE A 252 -17.05 11.58 13.91
C ILE A 252 -17.98 11.07 15.02
N ASP A 253 -18.19 11.86 16.09
CA ASP A 253 -19.07 11.52 17.19
C ASP A 253 -20.52 11.34 16.68
N LEU A 254 -20.99 12.26 15.82
CA LEU A 254 -22.31 12.17 15.20
C LEU A 254 -22.47 10.90 14.33
N VAL A 255 -21.45 10.55 13.56
CA VAL A 255 -21.49 9.33 12.73
C VAL A 255 -21.60 8.08 13.59
N LYS A 256 -20.90 8.03 14.73
CA LYS A 256 -20.98 6.92 15.68
C LYS A 256 -22.37 6.80 16.27
N GLN A 257 -22.93 7.91 16.76
CA GLN A 257 -24.27 7.95 17.29
C GLN A 257 -25.33 7.56 16.25
N ALA A 258 -25.23 8.09 15.03
CA ALA A 258 -26.14 7.74 13.94
C ALA A 258 -26.07 6.24 13.56
N LYS A 259 -24.92 5.62 13.78
CA LYS A 259 -24.72 4.17 13.57
C LYS A 259 -25.33 3.35 14.70
N GLU A 260 -25.20 3.80 15.95
CA GLU A 260 -25.76 3.14 17.14
C GLU A 260 -27.29 3.22 17.13
N VAL A 261 -27.85 4.37 16.84
CA VAL A 261 -29.31 4.58 16.72
C VAL A 261 -29.88 3.91 15.48
N GLY A 262 -29.05 3.73 14.43
CA GLY A 262 -29.49 3.09 13.19
C GLY A 262 -30.24 4.01 12.23
N THR A 263 -30.27 5.32 12.45
CA THR A 263 -31.02 6.33 11.68
C THR A 263 -30.78 6.25 10.19
N LEU A 264 -29.56 5.99 9.77
CA LEU A 264 -29.15 5.90 8.36
C LEU A 264 -28.88 4.44 7.91
N ALA A 265 -29.52 3.47 8.54
CA ALA A 265 -29.37 2.07 8.16
C ALA A 265 -29.73 1.87 6.68
N GLY A 266 -28.88 1.11 5.95
CA GLY A 266 -29.06 0.85 4.54
C GLY A 266 -28.55 1.92 3.57
N LYS A 267 -28.11 3.10 4.07
CA LYS A 267 -27.45 4.12 3.23
C LYS A 267 -25.97 3.77 3.03
N SER A 268 -25.38 4.27 1.94
CA SER A 268 -23.95 4.06 1.69
C SER A 268 -23.10 4.83 2.73
N PRO A 269 -21.95 4.28 3.19
CA PRO A 269 -21.08 4.97 4.15
C PRO A 269 -20.66 6.38 3.73
N ILE A 270 -20.49 6.57 2.41
CA ILE A 270 -20.14 7.87 1.84
C ILE A 270 -21.29 8.87 1.99
N SER A 271 -22.53 8.42 1.76
CA SER A 271 -23.73 9.27 1.90
C SER A 271 -23.99 9.65 3.36
N VAL A 272 -23.73 8.70 4.28
CA VAL A 272 -23.82 8.95 5.73
C VAL A 272 -22.82 10.02 6.14
N ALA A 273 -21.54 9.85 5.78
CA ALA A 273 -20.50 10.83 6.08
C ALA A 273 -20.83 12.21 5.51
N ALA A 274 -21.29 12.30 4.26
CA ALA A 274 -21.64 13.57 3.62
C ALA A 274 -22.82 14.28 4.31
N ALA A 275 -23.85 13.55 4.72
CA ALA A 275 -24.99 14.12 5.42
C ALA A 275 -24.62 14.59 6.85
N CYS A 276 -23.79 13.82 7.55
CA CYS A 276 -23.28 14.22 8.87
C CYS A 276 -22.40 15.47 8.78
N ILE A 277 -21.54 15.58 7.76
CA ILE A 277 -20.75 16.80 7.51
C ILE A 277 -21.66 17.99 7.27
N TYR A 278 -22.71 17.82 6.46
CA TYR A 278 -23.66 18.88 6.20
C TYR A 278 -24.33 19.37 7.49
N LEU A 279 -24.85 18.48 8.34
CA LEU A 279 -25.46 18.83 9.62
C LEU A 279 -24.48 19.54 10.55
N VAL A 280 -23.29 18.98 10.75
CA VAL A 280 -22.31 19.53 11.69
C VAL A 280 -21.75 20.88 11.22
N SER A 281 -21.60 21.08 9.91
CA SER A 281 -21.13 22.35 9.35
C SER A 281 -22.09 23.50 9.65
N TYR A 282 -23.40 23.26 9.58
CA TYR A 282 -24.42 24.26 9.96
C TYR A 282 -24.48 24.46 11.48
N LEU A 283 -24.43 23.37 12.23
CA LEU A 283 -24.49 23.44 13.71
C LEU A 283 -23.36 24.30 14.27
N TYR A 284 -22.14 24.20 13.73
CA TYR A 284 -21.00 25.01 14.17
C TYR A 284 -20.85 26.35 13.42
N ARG A 285 -21.90 26.84 12.77
CA ARG A 285 -21.91 28.10 12.04
C ARG A 285 -20.80 28.25 10.99
N GLN A 286 -20.41 27.13 10.40
CA GLN A 286 -19.49 27.08 9.26
C GLN A 286 -20.16 26.38 8.06
N PRO A 287 -21.24 26.97 7.53
CA PRO A 287 -22.06 26.32 6.53
C PRO A 287 -21.26 26.01 5.27
N LYS A 288 -21.35 24.77 4.80
CA LYS A 288 -20.83 24.33 3.50
C LYS A 288 -21.98 24.00 2.58
N SER A 289 -21.86 24.40 1.31
CA SER A 289 -22.92 24.13 0.35
C SER A 289 -23.05 22.61 0.07
N THR A 290 -24.27 22.15 -0.20
CA THR A 290 -24.49 20.75 -0.62
C THR A 290 -23.69 20.41 -1.87
N ARG A 291 -23.42 21.39 -2.73
CA ARG A 291 -22.65 21.26 -3.96
C ARG A 291 -21.18 20.98 -3.67
N ASP A 292 -20.56 21.69 -2.73
CA ASP A 292 -19.16 21.50 -2.34
C ASP A 292 -18.98 20.14 -1.70
N ILE A 293 -19.88 19.75 -0.80
CA ILE A 293 -19.88 18.43 -0.17
C ILE A 293 -20.08 17.33 -1.22
N ALA A 294 -20.99 17.52 -2.19
CA ALA A 294 -21.23 16.59 -3.28
C ALA A 294 -19.98 16.40 -4.16
N HIS A 295 -19.25 17.47 -4.41
CA HIS A 295 -17.99 17.42 -5.18
C HIS A 295 -16.92 16.62 -4.44
N VAL A 296 -16.71 16.88 -3.15
CA VAL A 296 -15.68 16.20 -2.33
C VAL A 296 -16.06 14.74 -2.06
N ALA A 297 -17.28 14.46 -1.63
CA ALA A 297 -17.72 13.11 -1.30
C ALA A 297 -18.03 12.26 -2.55
N GLY A 298 -18.27 12.89 -3.69
CA GLY A 298 -18.65 12.17 -4.91
C GLY A 298 -20.05 11.57 -4.91
N VAL A 299 -20.98 12.20 -4.19
CA VAL A 299 -22.39 11.81 -4.06
C VAL A 299 -23.27 12.91 -4.64
N SER A 300 -24.48 12.59 -5.13
CA SER A 300 -25.39 13.59 -5.64
C SER A 300 -25.97 14.46 -4.51
N GLU A 301 -26.23 15.75 -4.78
CA GLU A 301 -26.83 16.67 -3.82
C GLU A 301 -28.18 16.15 -3.29
N VAL A 302 -28.98 15.54 -4.18
CA VAL A 302 -30.28 14.95 -3.81
C VAL A 302 -30.11 13.84 -2.76
N THR A 303 -29.08 13.00 -2.90
CA THR A 303 -28.80 11.94 -1.92
C THR A 303 -28.39 12.53 -0.57
N ILE A 304 -27.56 13.59 -0.57
CA ILE A 304 -27.17 14.28 0.65
C ILE A 304 -28.40 14.88 1.35
N LYS A 305 -29.24 15.61 0.62
CA LYS A 305 -30.47 16.20 1.15
C LYS A 305 -31.44 15.13 1.68
N SER A 306 -31.61 14.02 0.95
CA SER A 306 -32.45 12.90 1.42
C SER A 306 -31.92 12.27 2.72
N ALA A 307 -30.61 12.07 2.85
CA ALA A 307 -30.01 11.56 4.07
C ALA A 307 -30.07 12.59 5.22
N TYR A 308 -29.90 13.87 4.90
CA TYR A 308 -30.02 14.97 5.86
C TYR A 308 -31.44 15.08 6.43
N LYS A 309 -32.50 14.93 5.63
CA LYS A 309 -33.90 14.92 6.10
C LYS A 309 -34.11 13.85 7.18
N THR A 310 -33.55 12.67 6.99
CA THR A 310 -33.64 11.59 7.98
C THR A 310 -32.92 11.94 9.27
N LEU A 311 -31.68 12.50 9.17
CA LEU A 311 -30.93 12.98 10.35
C LEU A 311 -31.63 14.13 11.07
N TYR A 312 -32.23 15.05 10.31
CA TYR A 312 -32.94 16.21 10.88
C TYR A 312 -34.19 15.80 11.68
N ALA A 313 -34.90 14.77 11.24
CA ALA A 313 -36.05 14.23 11.95
C ALA A 313 -35.70 13.65 13.33
N GLU A 314 -34.49 13.10 13.47
CA GLU A 314 -34.03 12.46 14.72
C GLU A 314 -32.90 13.27 15.41
N LYS A 315 -32.78 14.56 15.11
CA LYS A 315 -31.70 15.44 15.60
C LYS A 315 -31.59 15.47 17.13
N ASP A 316 -32.71 15.43 17.85
CA ASP A 316 -32.74 15.51 19.30
C ASP A 316 -32.20 14.25 19.99
N SER A 317 -32.29 13.10 19.31
CA SER A 317 -31.72 11.83 19.80
C SER A 317 -30.25 11.65 19.42
N LEU A 318 -29.81 12.32 18.34
CA LEU A 318 -28.47 12.16 17.79
C LEU A 318 -27.46 13.19 18.32
N VAL A 319 -27.93 14.36 18.74
CA VAL A 319 -27.07 15.47 19.13
C VAL A 319 -27.40 15.92 20.54
N ASP A 320 -26.54 15.58 21.48
CA ASP A 320 -26.61 16.13 22.83
C ASP A 320 -26.01 17.53 22.85
N LEU A 321 -26.88 18.56 22.75
CA LEU A 321 -26.48 19.96 22.74
C LEU A 321 -25.82 20.40 24.05
N GLU A 322 -26.21 19.81 25.19
CA GLU A 322 -25.64 20.20 26.49
C GLU A 322 -24.17 19.71 26.57
N ALA A 323 -23.90 18.48 26.16
CA ALA A 323 -22.56 17.94 26.10
C ALA A 323 -21.68 18.68 25.06
N LEU A 324 -22.25 19.13 23.94
CA LEU A 324 -21.52 19.91 22.93
C LEU A 324 -21.24 21.36 23.40
N ARG A 325 -22.16 21.99 24.12
CA ARG A 325 -21.99 23.35 24.71
C ARG A 325 -20.90 23.36 25.78
N ALA A 326 -20.71 22.27 26.49
CA ALA A 326 -19.63 22.12 27.48
C ALA A 326 -18.23 22.02 26.87
N LYS A 327 -18.12 21.72 25.55
CA LYS A 327 -16.85 21.66 24.85
C LYS A 327 -16.35 23.04 24.41
N PRO A 328 -15.03 23.27 24.35
CA PRO A 328 -14.49 24.51 23.77
C PRO A 328 -15.02 24.64 22.32
N HIS A 329 -15.45 25.83 21.95
CA HIS A 329 -16.16 26.18 20.68
C HIS A 329 -17.62 25.69 20.57
N GLY A 330 -18.24 25.26 21.67
CA GLY A 330 -19.64 24.86 21.70
C GLY A 330 -20.60 25.94 22.18
N GLU A 331 -20.10 27.13 22.52
CA GLU A 331 -20.94 28.24 23.03
C GLU A 331 -21.94 28.73 21.98
N GLY A 332 -23.21 28.78 22.37
CA GLY A 332 -24.28 29.30 21.52
C GLY A 332 -24.76 28.37 20.40
N LEU A 333 -24.43 27.07 20.43
CA LEU A 333 -24.97 26.12 19.48
C LEU A 333 -26.48 25.93 19.69
N SER A 334 -27.25 26.03 18.62
CA SER A 334 -28.68 25.82 18.62
C SER A 334 -29.16 25.04 17.39
N PHE A 335 -30.26 24.33 17.49
CA PHE A 335 -30.89 23.69 16.35
C PHE A 335 -31.54 24.68 15.38
N GLU A 336 -31.68 25.96 15.77
CA GLU A 336 -32.19 27.01 14.90
C GLU A 336 -31.23 27.37 13.77
N ASP A 337 -29.92 27.16 14.00
CA ASP A 337 -28.88 27.39 13.00
C ASP A 337 -28.87 26.30 11.89
N LEU A 338 -29.63 25.20 12.04
CA LEU A 338 -29.70 24.13 11.06
C LEU A 338 -30.47 24.55 9.80
N ALA A 339 -29.98 24.14 8.65
CA ALA A 339 -30.72 24.33 7.40
C ALA A 339 -32.05 23.59 7.44
N LEU A 340 -33.10 24.23 6.98
CA LEU A 340 -34.39 23.56 6.80
C LEU A 340 -34.28 22.49 5.71
N PRO A 341 -34.85 21.30 5.90
CA PRO A 341 -34.67 20.14 5.04
C PRO A 341 -35.31 20.25 3.65
#